data_8780c8fa28e662185fa2ecdf348878ad
#
_entry.id   8780c8fa28e662185fa2ecdf348878ad
#
_cell.length_a   1.000
_cell.length_b   1.000
_cell.length_c   1.000
_cell.angle_alpha   90.00
_cell.angle_beta   90.00
_cell.angle_gamma   90.00
#
_symmetry.space_group_name_H-M   'P 1'
#
loop_
_entity.id
_entity.type
_entity.pdbx_description
1 polymer ?
#
loop_
_entity_poly.entity_id
_entity_poly.type
_entity_poly.pdbx_seq_one_letter_code
_entity_poly.pdbx_strand_id
1 'polypeptide(L)'
;RRQRQMCIRDRYISYVVTDPKGTIIIECGMMLVRNGYKIKVLNTINFSKSMHYNPFHYIRSEKDILKLVNTIMVNTKGEGEKSSEDFWSKAERLLYCALIGYIWYEAPEEEQNFSMLIDLVDASEAREDDENFKNAVDLLFEELEQKNPNHFAVRQYKKYKLAAGKTAK
;
A
#
# COMPACT_ATOMS: atom_id res chain seq x y z
N ARG A 1 26.73 23.90 9.86
CA ARG A 1 27.54 23.17 8.85
C ARG A 1 28.50 22.15 9.49
N ARG A 2 29.31 22.51 10.50
CA ARG A 2 30.25 21.58 11.16
C ARG A 2 29.57 20.38 11.86
N GLN A 3 28.44 20.56 12.53
CA GLN A 3 27.72 19.47 13.22
C GLN A 3 27.20 18.39 12.24
N ARG A 4 26.71 18.75 11.07
CA ARG A 4 26.26 17.80 10.04
C ARG A 4 27.41 16.93 9.48
N GLN A 5 28.57 17.51 9.31
CA GLN A 5 29.76 16.77 8.85
C GLN A 5 30.33 15.82 9.91
N MET A 6 30.20 16.12 11.21
CA MET A 6 30.64 15.20 12.27
C MET A 6 29.80 13.95 12.39
N CYS A 7 28.46 14.06 12.26
CA CYS A 7 27.57 12.88 12.31
C CYS A 7 27.76 11.90 11.14
N ILE A 8 28.23 12.38 9.98
CA ILE A 8 28.47 11.53 8.78
C ILE A 8 29.73 10.64 8.92
N ARG A 9 30.60 10.90 9.88
CA ARG A 9 31.82 10.10 10.13
C ARG A 9 31.56 8.79 10.88
N ASP A 10 30.43 8.65 11.56
CA ASP A 10 30.09 7.42 12.30
C ASP A 10 29.52 6.37 11.34
N ARG A 11 30.40 5.49 10.84
CA ARG A 11 30.13 4.50 9.77
C ARG A 11 29.07 3.44 10.08
N TYR A 12 28.45 3.50 11.25
CA TYR A 12 27.54 2.45 11.74
C TYR A 12 26.09 2.91 11.93
N ILE A 13 25.74 4.10 11.48
CA ILE A 13 24.43 4.70 11.72
C ILE A 13 23.73 4.98 10.37
N SER A 14 22.45 4.61 10.27
CA SER A 14 21.59 4.99 9.15
C SER A 14 20.96 6.35 9.42
N TYR A 15 20.86 7.18 8.40
CA TYR A 15 20.27 8.51 8.48
C TYR A 15 19.02 8.61 7.61
N VAL A 16 18.01 9.28 8.14
CA VAL A 16 16.87 9.80 7.36
C VAL A 16 16.99 11.31 7.37
N VAL A 17 17.09 11.91 6.19
CA VAL A 17 17.34 13.35 6.02
C VAL A 17 16.27 13.94 5.11
N THR A 18 15.60 14.99 5.59
CA THR A 18 14.75 15.86 4.75
C THR A 18 15.60 16.95 4.13
N ASP A 19 15.60 17.01 2.78
CA ASP A 19 16.41 17.96 2.00
C ASP A 19 15.54 18.72 0.98
N PRO A 20 14.75 19.70 1.43
CA PRO A 20 13.77 20.40 0.58
C PRO A 20 14.40 21.11 -0.64
N LYS A 21 15.68 21.44 -0.56
CA LYS A 21 16.41 22.15 -1.63
C LYS A 21 17.35 21.24 -2.43
N GLY A 22 17.50 19.98 -2.03
CA GLY A 22 18.46 19.08 -2.65
C GLY A 22 19.94 19.42 -2.41
N THR A 23 20.22 20.36 -1.50
CA THR A 23 21.60 20.84 -1.26
C THR A 23 22.44 19.84 -0.50
N ILE A 24 21.84 19.08 0.40
CA ILE A 24 22.55 18.10 1.24
C ILE A 24 23.06 16.93 0.38
N ILE A 25 22.20 16.42 -0.50
CA ILE A 25 22.60 15.33 -1.39
C ILE A 25 23.68 15.75 -2.37
N ILE A 26 23.64 16.99 -2.86
CA ILE A 26 24.67 17.53 -3.78
C ILE A 26 26.00 17.70 -3.03
N GLU A 27 26.00 18.29 -1.84
CA GLU A 27 27.21 18.59 -1.08
C GLU A 27 27.85 17.33 -0.45
N CYS A 28 27.03 16.39 0.05
CA CYS A 28 27.48 15.27 0.86
C CYS A 28 27.35 13.90 0.17
N GLY A 29 26.59 13.78 -0.90
CA GLY A 29 26.26 12.51 -1.53
C GLY A 29 27.48 11.68 -1.92
N MET A 30 28.43 12.30 -2.64
CA MET A 30 29.65 11.61 -3.05
C MET A 30 30.52 11.17 -1.86
N MET A 31 30.56 11.97 -0.81
CA MET A 31 31.28 11.62 0.41
C MET A 31 30.63 10.42 1.10
N LEU A 32 29.30 10.37 1.18
CA LEU A 32 28.57 9.24 1.75
C LEU A 32 28.83 7.96 0.96
N VAL A 33 28.73 7.99 -0.37
CA VAL A 33 29.00 6.84 -1.22
C VAL A 33 30.44 6.34 -1.04
N ARG A 34 31.42 7.25 -1.03
CA ARG A 34 32.84 6.91 -0.79
C ARG A 34 33.08 6.28 0.59
N ASN A 35 32.24 6.60 1.58
CA ASN A 35 32.28 5.99 2.91
C ASN A 35 31.41 4.73 3.04
N GLY A 36 30.93 4.16 1.92
CA GLY A 36 30.19 2.90 1.91
C GLY A 36 28.69 3.01 2.24
N TYR A 37 28.13 4.22 2.29
CA TYR A 37 26.70 4.39 2.49
C TYR A 37 25.91 4.10 1.22
N LYS A 38 24.82 3.37 1.38
CA LYS A 38 23.81 3.18 0.33
C LYS A 38 22.79 4.31 0.41
N ILE A 39 22.79 5.22 -0.57
CA ILE A 39 21.88 6.34 -0.60
C ILE A 39 20.60 5.93 -1.32
N LYS A 40 19.46 6.20 -0.68
CA LYS A 40 18.13 6.10 -1.27
C LYS A 40 17.50 7.48 -1.29
N VAL A 41 16.97 7.91 -2.43
CA VAL A 41 16.37 9.24 -2.62
C VAL A 41 14.91 9.08 -2.97
N LEU A 42 14.02 9.67 -2.17
CA LEU A 42 12.62 9.88 -2.51
C LEU A 42 12.47 11.34 -2.95
N ASN A 43 12.29 11.56 -4.26
CA ASN A 43 12.13 12.89 -4.83
C ASN A 43 10.65 13.13 -5.18
N THR A 44 9.97 13.91 -4.34
CA THR A 44 8.55 14.25 -4.52
C THR A 44 8.29 15.39 -5.50
N ILE A 45 9.34 16.11 -5.93
CA ILE A 45 9.24 17.21 -6.91
C ILE A 45 9.39 16.65 -8.33
N ASN A 46 10.32 15.72 -8.51
CA ASN A 46 10.57 15.08 -9.80
C ASN A 46 10.68 13.57 -9.62
N PHE A 47 9.58 12.88 -9.85
CA PHE A 47 9.49 11.43 -9.66
C PHE A 47 10.42 10.64 -10.60
N SER A 48 10.80 11.17 -11.77
CA SER A 48 11.77 10.50 -12.64
C SER A 48 13.17 10.41 -12.04
N LYS A 49 13.48 11.24 -11.04
CA LYS A 49 14.73 11.23 -10.27
C LYS A 49 14.57 10.56 -8.90
N SER A 50 13.41 10.00 -8.62
CA SER A 50 13.14 9.29 -7.38
C SER A 50 13.47 7.80 -7.51
N MET A 51 13.89 7.20 -6.42
CA MET A 51 13.98 5.74 -6.35
C MET A 51 12.57 5.15 -6.20
N HIS A 52 12.36 4.01 -6.82
CA HIS A 52 11.11 3.27 -6.70
C HIS A 52 10.97 2.66 -5.29
N TYR A 53 9.77 2.71 -4.77
CA TYR A 53 9.40 2.11 -3.50
C TYR A 53 8.15 1.26 -3.69
N ASN A 54 8.26 -0.02 -3.40
CA ASN A 54 7.12 -0.94 -3.39
C ASN A 54 6.84 -1.37 -1.94
N PRO A 55 5.72 -0.94 -1.32
CA PRO A 55 5.40 -1.28 0.06
C PRO A 55 5.11 -2.77 0.26
N PHE A 56 4.72 -3.51 -0.77
CA PHE A 56 4.48 -4.95 -0.68
C PHE A 56 5.72 -5.72 -0.22
N HIS A 57 6.92 -5.30 -0.61
CA HIS A 57 8.18 -5.93 -0.17
C HIS A 57 8.43 -5.81 1.35
N TYR A 58 7.68 -4.97 2.05
CA TYR A 58 7.81 -4.75 3.50
C TYR A 58 6.70 -5.41 4.31
N ILE A 59 5.72 -6.03 3.66
CA ILE A 59 4.68 -6.82 4.31
C ILE A 59 5.30 -8.14 4.78
N ARG A 60 5.16 -8.44 6.06
CA ARG A 60 5.66 -9.68 6.69
C ARG A 60 4.55 -10.43 7.44
N SER A 61 3.42 -9.79 7.62
CA SER A 61 2.29 -10.32 8.37
C SER A 61 0.98 -9.64 7.99
N GLU A 62 -0.14 -10.28 8.30
CA GLU A 62 -1.49 -9.68 8.14
C GLU A 62 -1.61 -8.31 8.86
N LYS A 63 -0.88 -8.11 9.97
CA LYS A 63 -0.84 -6.82 10.67
C LYS A 63 -0.24 -5.70 9.81
N ASP A 64 0.71 -6.03 8.96
CA ASP A 64 1.34 -5.03 8.08
C ASP A 64 0.42 -4.68 6.91
N ILE A 65 -0.39 -5.64 6.42
CA ILE A 65 -1.48 -5.37 5.47
C ILE A 65 -2.45 -4.35 6.07
N LEU A 66 -2.90 -4.57 7.32
CA LEU A 66 -3.81 -3.64 8.01
C LEU A 66 -3.20 -2.24 8.18
N LYS A 67 -1.89 -2.15 8.47
CA LYS A 67 -1.18 -0.87 8.55
C LYS A 67 -1.11 -0.18 7.20
N LEU A 68 -0.77 -0.92 6.14
CA LEU A 68 -0.71 -0.38 4.78
C LEU A 68 -2.05 0.19 4.35
N VAL A 69 -3.13 -0.59 4.49
CA VAL A 69 -4.49 -0.15 4.19
C VAL A 69 -4.86 1.11 5.00
N ASN A 70 -4.58 1.10 6.31
CA ASN A 70 -4.86 2.27 7.13
C ASN A 70 -4.09 3.51 6.66
N THR A 71 -2.83 3.34 6.25
CA THR A 71 -2.00 4.43 5.72
C THR A 71 -2.57 4.97 4.41
N ILE A 72 -3.01 4.10 3.50
CA ILE A 72 -3.66 4.51 2.25
C ILE A 72 -4.91 5.33 2.58
N MET A 73 -5.81 4.80 3.39
CA MET A 73 -7.08 5.46 3.71
C MET A 73 -6.92 6.80 4.42
N VAL A 74 -5.95 6.91 5.33
CA VAL A 74 -5.70 8.19 6.04
C VAL A 74 -5.14 9.24 5.09
N ASN A 75 -4.26 8.86 4.17
CA ASN A 75 -3.60 9.80 3.27
C ASN A 75 -4.41 10.15 2.01
N THR A 76 -5.44 9.36 1.68
CA THR A 76 -6.35 9.65 0.55
C THR A 76 -7.57 10.48 0.94
N LYS A 77 -7.87 10.59 2.25
CA LYS A 77 -8.93 11.49 2.73
C LYS A 77 -8.47 12.94 2.60
N GLY A 78 -9.31 13.78 1.99
CA GLY A 78 -9.05 15.22 1.86
C GLY A 78 -9.00 15.94 3.22
N GLU A 79 -8.26 17.06 3.27
CA GLU A 79 -8.25 17.96 4.44
C GLU A 79 -9.67 18.53 4.63
N GLY A 80 -10.34 18.14 5.71
CA GLY A 80 -11.66 18.68 6.07
C GLY A 80 -12.72 17.64 6.40
N GLU A 81 -12.59 16.42 5.95
CA GLU A 81 -13.44 15.33 6.39
C GLU A 81 -13.00 14.83 7.78
N LYS A 82 -13.45 15.52 8.82
CA LYS A 82 -13.53 14.92 10.16
C LYS A 82 -14.58 13.82 10.08
N SER A 83 -14.16 12.66 9.65
CA SER A 83 -15.05 11.53 9.47
C SER A 83 -15.57 11.03 10.80
N SER A 84 -16.87 11.10 11.00
CA SER A 84 -17.53 9.92 11.49
C SER A 84 -16.98 8.74 10.69
N GLU A 85 -16.54 7.64 11.34
CA GLU A 85 -16.19 6.39 10.62
C GLU A 85 -17.46 5.95 9.89
N ASP A 86 -17.61 6.43 8.65
CA ASP A 86 -18.77 6.14 7.84
C ASP A 86 -18.73 4.66 7.45
N PHE A 87 -19.88 4.08 7.32
CA PHE A 87 -20.09 2.69 6.90
C PHE A 87 -19.29 2.38 5.61
N TRP A 88 -19.28 3.31 4.66
CA TRP A 88 -18.54 3.20 3.41
C TRP A 88 -17.04 3.07 3.60
N SER A 89 -16.45 3.85 4.50
CA SER A 89 -15.02 3.75 4.85
C SER A 89 -14.66 2.40 5.45
N LYS A 90 -15.59 1.77 6.20
CA LYS A 90 -15.39 0.42 6.74
C LYS A 90 -15.45 -0.65 5.66
N ALA A 91 -16.41 -0.53 4.72
CA ALA A 91 -16.52 -1.45 3.59
C ALA A 91 -15.29 -1.36 2.67
N GLU A 92 -14.87 -0.14 2.32
CA GLU A 92 -13.67 0.13 1.53
C GLU A 92 -12.42 -0.48 2.17
N ARG A 93 -12.25 -0.29 3.48
CA ARG A 93 -11.14 -0.91 4.24
C ARG A 93 -11.13 -2.43 4.10
N LEU A 94 -12.29 -3.07 4.20
CA LEU A 94 -12.41 -4.52 4.07
C LEU A 94 -12.04 -4.99 2.67
N LEU A 95 -12.46 -4.26 1.63
CA LEU A 95 -12.11 -4.53 0.25
C LEU A 95 -10.59 -4.43 0.04
N TYR A 96 -9.96 -3.32 0.43
CA TYR A 96 -8.50 -3.18 0.32
C TYR A 96 -7.74 -4.25 1.10
N CYS A 97 -8.21 -4.62 2.30
CA CYS A 97 -7.59 -5.71 3.06
C CYS A 97 -7.72 -7.06 2.32
N ALA A 98 -8.83 -7.31 1.66
CA ALA A 98 -9.03 -8.52 0.88
C ALA A 98 -8.11 -8.55 -0.35
N LEU A 99 -8.11 -7.48 -1.15
CA LEU A 99 -7.32 -7.42 -2.39
C LEU A 99 -5.81 -7.43 -2.11
N ILE A 100 -5.32 -6.61 -1.19
CA ILE A 100 -3.90 -6.59 -0.81
C ILE A 100 -3.49 -7.93 -0.18
N GLY A 101 -4.38 -8.53 0.62
CA GLY A 101 -4.15 -9.86 1.17
C GLY A 101 -4.06 -10.93 0.09
N TYR A 102 -4.93 -10.89 -0.91
CA TYR A 102 -4.87 -11.78 -2.07
C TYR A 102 -3.55 -11.63 -2.82
N ILE A 103 -3.18 -10.40 -3.20
CA ILE A 103 -1.94 -10.12 -3.93
C ILE A 103 -0.72 -10.63 -3.15
N TRP A 104 -0.67 -10.39 -1.85
CA TRP A 104 0.49 -10.78 -1.03
C TRP A 104 0.65 -12.29 -0.86
N TYR A 105 -0.46 -13.04 -0.76
CA TYR A 105 -0.41 -14.49 -0.55
C TYR A 105 -0.35 -15.30 -1.82
N GLU A 106 -1.07 -14.89 -2.87
CA GLU A 106 -1.35 -15.71 -4.05
C GLU A 106 -0.63 -15.23 -5.32
N ALA A 107 -0.32 -13.92 -5.41
CA ALA A 107 0.32 -13.39 -6.60
C ALA A 107 1.85 -13.62 -6.59
N PRO A 108 2.47 -13.85 -7.75
CA PRO A 108 3.92 -13.90 -7.88
C PRO A 108 4.55 -12.55 -7.49
N GLU A 109 5.84 -12.57 -7.10
CA GLU A 109 6.53 -11.39 -6.53
C GLU A 109 6.50 -10.17 -7.48
N GLU A 110 6.56 -10.40 -8.80
CA GLU A 110 6.52 -9.34 -9.82
C GLU A 110 5.18 -8.60 -9.84
N GLU A 111 4.09 -9.28 -9.48
CA GLU A 111 2.74 -8.75 -9.46
C GLU A 111 2.36 -8.17 -8.09
N GLN A 112 3.18 -8.36 -7.07
CA GLN A 112 2.96 -7.79 -5.74
C GLN A 112 3.27 -6.29 -5.73
N ASN A 113 2.36 -5.50 -6.31
CA ASN A 113 2.51 -4.05 -6.47
C ASN A 113 1.15 -3.33 -6.53
N PHE A 114 1.18 -1.99 -6.56
CA PHE A 114 -0.03 -1.18 -6.63
C PHE A 114 -0.71 -1.22 -8.01
N SER A 115 0.00 -1.52 -9.09
CA SER A 115 -0.66 -1.66 -10.39
C SER A 115 -1.65 -2.82 -10.36
N MET A 116 -1.23 -3.98 -9.84
CA MET A 116 -2.12 -5.13 -9.65
C MET A 116 -3.30 -4.82 -8.72
N LEU A 117 -3.08 -4.01 -7.68
CA LEU A 117 -4.18 -3.58 -6.81
C LEU A 117 -5.22 -2.75 -7.59
N ILE A 118 -4.77 -1.81 -8.44
CA ILE A 118 -5.65 -0.99 -9.27
C ILE A 118 -6.42 -1.88 -10.26
N ASP A 119 -5.74 -2.78 -10.93
CA ASP A 119 -6.35 -3.71 -11.89
C ASP A 119 -7.46 -4.56 -11.22
N LEU A 120 -7.23 -5.02 -9.98
CA LEU A 120 -8.25 -5.74 -9.21
C LEU A 120 -9.41 -4.84 -8.77
N VAL A 121 -9.14 -3.59 -8.42
CA VAL A 121 -10.20 -2.61 -8.09
C VAL A 121 -11.07 -2.36 -9.31
N ASP A 122 -10.47 -2.12 -10.47
CA ASP A 122 -11.20 -1.90 -11.73
C ASP A 122 -12.01 -3.15 -12.13
N ALA A 123 -11.44 -4.35 -11.92
CA ALA A 123 -12.13 -5.62 -12.15
C ALA A 123 -13.26 -5.90 -11.14
N SER A 124 -13.29 -5.17 -10.02
CA SER A 124 -14.31 -5.33 -8.97
C SER A 124 -15.56 -4.48 -9.23
N GLU A 125 -15.63 -3.73 -10.33
CA GLU A 125 -16.80 -2.91 -10.66
C GLU A 125 -18.08 -3.73 -10.64
N ALA A 126 -19.06 -3.25 -9.87
CA ALA A 126 -20.39 -3.83 -9.84
C ALA A 126 -21.22 -3.31 -11.02
N ARG A 127 -22.02 -4.16 -11.64
CA ARG A 127 -23.07 -3.72 -12.56
C ARG A 127 -24.35 -3.51 -11.77
N GLU A 128 -24.90 -2.29 -11.84
CA GLU A 128 -26.13 -1.94 -11.12
C GLU A 128 -27.38 -2.67 -11.66
N ASP A 129 -27.29 -3.21 -12.88
CA ASP A 129 -28.46 -3.79 -13.59
C ASP A 129 -28.74 -5.27 -13.26
N ASP A 130 -27.84 -5.97 -12.55
CA ASP A 130 -27.98 -7.39 -12.28
C ASP A 130 -27.48 -7.75 -10.86
N GLU A 131 -28.40 -7.98 -9.94
CA GLU A 131 -28.09 -8.40 -8.54
C GLU A 131 -27.34 -9.74 -8.45
N ASN A 132 -27.39 -10.59 -9.50
CA ASN A 132 -26.70 -11.87 -9.58
C ASN A 132 -25.37 -11.78 -10.33
N PHE A 133 -25.01 -10.60 -10.82
CA PHE A 133 -23.76 -10.43 -11.55
C PHE A 133 -22.55 -10.69 -10.65
N LYS A 134 -21.71 -11.62 -11.09
CA LYS A 134 -20.42 -11.89 -10.46
C LYS A 134 -19.32 -11.27 -11.32
N ASN A 135 -18.60 -10.35 -10.77
CA ASN A 135 -17.41 -9.78 -11.42
C ASN A 135 -16.22 -10.76 -11.35
N ALA A 136 -15.14 -10.45 -12.05
CA ALA A 136 -13.94 -11.31 -12.09
C ALA A 136 -13.34 -11.53 -10.70
N VAL A 137 -13.41 -10.52 -9.82
CA VAL A 137 -12.91 -10.61 -8.44
C VAL A 137 -13.77 -11.53 -7.59
N ASP A 138 -15.11 -11.52 -7.76
CA ASP A 138 -15.99 -12.48 -7.11
C ASP A 138 -15.60 -13.93 -7.41
N LEU A 139 -15.38 -14.22 -8.69
CA LEU A 139 -15.00 -15.58 -9.14
C LEU A 139 -13.65 -16.00 -8.57
N LEU A 140 -12.69 -15.09 -8.57
CA LEU A 140 -11.35 -15.29 -8.02
C LEU A 140 -11.39 -15.62 -6.51
N PHE A 141 -12.21 -14.89 -5.75
CA PHE A 141 -12.37 -15.17 -4.31
C PHE A 141 -13.19 -16.43 -4.03
N GLU A 142 -14.14 -16.80 -4.88
CA GLU A 142 -14.85 -18.08 -4.79
C GLU A 142 -13.90 -19.27 -5.02
N GLU A 143 -13.01 -19.18 -6.01
CA GLU A 143 -11.99 -20.20 -6.25
C GLU A 143 -11.03 -20.34 -5.06
N LEU A 144 -10.57 -19.21 -4.53
CA LEU A 144 -9.70 -19.20 -3.35
C LEU A 144 -10.42 -19.77 -2.11
N GLU A 145 -11.70 -19.48 -1.95
CA GLU A 145 -12.52 -20.02 -0.86
C GLU A 145 -12.64 -21.54 -0.93
N GLN A 146 -12.82 -22.10 -2.13
CA GLN A 146 -12.86 -23.56 -2.31
C GLN A 146 -11.54 -24.21 -1.93
N LYS A 147 -10.41 -23.56 -2.20
CA LYS A 147 -9.06 -24.04 -1.84
C LYS A 147 -8.77 -23.87 -0.35
N ASN A 148 -9.10 -22.71 0.22
CA ASN A 148 -8.81 -22.37 1.61
C ASN A 148 -9.90 -21.45 2.20
N PRO A 149 -10.97 -22.00 2.81
CA PRO A 149 -12.05 -21.19 3.39
C PRO A 149 -11.61 -20.25 4.53
N ASN A 150 -10.49 -20.56 5.19
CA ASN A 150 -9.95 -19.79 6.30
C ASN A 150 -8.90 -18.76 5.88
N HIS A 151 -8.66 -18.61 4.57
CA HIS A 151 -7.70 -17.65 4.06
C HIS A 151 -8.03 -16.22 4.52
N PHE A 152 -7.01 -15.45 4.89
CA PHE A 152 -7.18 -14.09 5.38
C PHE A 152 -8.00 -13.22 4.40
N ALA A 153 -7.61 -13.23 3.12
CA ALA A 153 -8.25 -12.42 2.10
C ALA A 153 -9.73 -12.82 1.88
N VAL A 154 -10.04 -14.11 1.88
CA VAL A 154 -11.42 -14.64 1.79
C VAL A 154 -12.27 -14.13 2.95
N ARG A 155 -11.75 -14.19 4.17
CA ARG A 155 -12.46 -13.70 5.36
C ARG A 155 -12.77 -12.20 5.30
N GLN A 156 -11.85 -11.39 4.77
CA GLN A 156 -12.08 -9.95 4.60
C GLN A 156 -13.08 -9.69 3.49
N TYR A 157 -12.98 -10.41 2.36
CA TYR A 157 -13.90 -10.26 1.23
C TYR A 157 -15.34 -10.62 1.60
N LYS A 158 -15.55 -11.71 2.33
CA LYS A 158 -16.88 -12.07 2.84
C LYS A 158 -17.49 -10.97 3.71
N LYS A 159 -16.70 -10.39 4.60
CA LYS A 159 -17.16 -9.27 5.44
C LYS A 159 -17.52 -8.04 4.60
N TYR A 160 -16.72 -7.77 3.55
CA TYR A 160 -17.03 -6.69 2.59
C TYR A 160 -18.36 -6.94 1.89
N LYS A 161 -18.60 -8.13 1.33
CA LYS A 161 -19.87 -8.48 0.65
C LYS A 161 -21.06 -8.40 1.59
N LEU A 162 -20.92 -8.81 2.84
CA LEU A 162 -21.96 -8.66 3.87
C LEU A 162 -22.25 -7.19 4.21
N ALA A 163 -21.25 -6.35 4.21
CA ALA A 163 -21.40 -4.93 4.41
C ALA A 163 -22.06 -4.29 3.17
N ALA A 164 -21.58 -4.54 1.97
CA ALA A 164 -22.14 -4.01 0.72
C ALA A 164 -23.60 -4.45 0.48
N GLY A 165 -23.94 -5.72 0.73
CA GLY A 165 -25.29 -6.25 0.53
C GLY A 165 -26.34 -5.72 1.52
N LYS A 166 -25.95 -5.11 2.64
CA LYS A 166 -26.89 -4.44 3.56
C LYS A 166 -27.33 -3.05 3.09
N THR A 167 -26.67 -2.49 2.12
CA THR A 167 -26.96 -1.16 1.56
C THR A 167 -27.85 -1.20 0.32
N ALA A 168 -28.02 -2.38 -0.28
CA ALA A 168 -28.91 -2.60 -1.41
C ALA A 168 -30.39 -2.92 -0.98
N LYS A 169 -30.69 -2.78 0.31
CA LYS A 169 -32.04 -2.83 0.89
C LYS A 169 -32.37 -1.48 1.52
#